data_ed8d3238ab5697e9acc894426452108d
#
_entry.id   ed8d3238ab5697e9acc894426452108d
#
_cell.length_a   1.000
_cell.length_b   1.000
_cell.length_c   1.000
_cell.angle_alpha   90.00
_cell.angle_beta   90.00
_cell.angle_gamma   90.00
#
_symmetry.space_group_name_H-M   'P 1'
#
loop_
_entity.id
_entity.type
_entity.pdbx_description
1 polymer ?
#
loop_
_entity_poly.entity_id
_entity_poly.type
_entity_poly.pdbx_seq_one_letter_code
_entity_poly.pdbx_strand_id
1 'polypeptide(L)'
;MKYIPEIQSAATEPEKLEQLYQAARQANQEGEFRADLLAEYEKSPENLLLSAWHSRFEHISLPKAKRAINWGLAVVLGVISGLILWSISDMQFILLNRLPYLLLFWAPICSVLTLVYLSVISRRNYAFTAIAGVVFAIASIYVILISPIQTYNPGRDYLVLMVIQLPLLCWIGLGVSVMGFRSTHANHFAFLIKSIEVMITAGIYLIFGLAFGGITLGLFAALNITPPDLIMRLIAAGGFGLIPVLAVATMYDPLVSPEMQDFNQGLSKFIFTMMRLLLPLTIVVLVIYIFVIPFNFMAPFQNRNLLIVYNVMQFAIIGLLIGVTPLRVDDLPLKLQLWLRRGIIAVGILALLISLYALSAVLYRTAIDHLTLNRTTIIGWNIINVVILVALVVSQLRKGIDGWHERLQAIFSKATTAYLVWSLLLIVLLPLIFR
;
A
#
# COMPACT_ATOMS: atom_id res chain seq x y z
N MET A 1 8.70 30.39 -27.26
CA MET A 1 8.20 30.47 -28.67
C MET A 1 9.33 30.21 -29.66
N LYS A 2 10.02 29.11 -29.44
CA LYS A 2 11.25 28.75 -30.19
C LYS A 2 10.95 28.04 -31.51
N TYR A 3 9.88 27.24 -31.54
CA TYR A 3 9.52 26.39 -32.66
C TYR A 3 8.47 26.98 -33.61
N ILE A 4 7.87 28.13 -33.30
CA ILE A 4 6.77 28.72 -34.10
C ILE A 4 7.15 28.90 -35.58
N PRO A 5 8.33 29.48 -35.96
CA PRO A 5 8.66 29.65 -37.36
C PRO A 5 8.83 28.32 -38.13
N GLU A 6 9.37 27.31 -37.45
CA GLU A 6 9.59 25.99 -38.01
C GLU A 6 8.28 25.23 -38.18
N ILE A 7 7.33 25.34 -37.18
CA ILE A 7 5.99 24.78 -37.26
C ILE A 7 5.17 25.41 -38.38
N GLN A 8 5.26 26.72 -38.56
CA GLN A 8 4.58 27.41 -39.66
C GLN A 8 5.09 26.92 -41.03
N SER A 9 6.40 26.73 -41.19
CA SER A 9 6.98 26.22 -42.43
C SER A 9 6.62 24.76 -42.70
N ALA A 10 6.31 23.99 -41.67
CA ALA A 10 5.93 22.57 -41.71
C ALA A 10 4.42 22.30 -41.64
N ALA A 11 3.59 23.37 -41.55
CA ALA A 11 2.15 23.23 -41.33
C ALA A 11 1.36 22.49 -42.44
N THR A 12 1.97 22.24 -43.57
CA THR A 12 1.44 21.45 -44.68
C THR A 12 2.23 20.16 -44.99
N GLU A 13 3.33 19.93 -44.27
CA GLU A 13 4.23 18.81 -44.47
C GLU A 13 4.27 17.87 -43.25
N PRO A 14 3.49 16.77 -43.27
CA PRO A 14 3.40 15.89 -42.09
C PRO A 14 4.73 15.29 -41.65
N GLU A 15 5.58 14.91 -42.59
CA GLU A 15 6.89 14.32 -42.30
C GLU A 15 7.85 15.31 -41.63
N LYS A 16 7.84 16.55 -42.09
CA LYS A 16 8.66 17.62 -41.50
C LYS A 16 8.24 17.95 -40.09
N LEU A 17 6.93 18.02 -39.86
CA LEU A 17 6.37 18.30 -38.53
C LEU A 17 6.71 17.17 -37.55
N GLU A 18 6.65 15.89 -38.00
CA GLU A 18 7.07 14.75 -37.18
C GLU A 18 8.59 14.76 -36.90
N GLN A 19 9.42 15.13 -37.88
CA GLN A 19 10.87 15.26 -37.67
C GLN A 19 11.19 16.34 -36.63
N LEU A 20 10.53 17.50 -36.71
CA LEU A 20 10.67 18.58 -35.73
C LEU A 20 10.26 18.13 -34.34
N TYR A 21 9.16 17.39 -34.23
CA TYR A 21 8.72 16.82 -32.96
C TYR A 21 9.74 15.82 -32.40
N GLN A 22 10.28 14.93 -33.21
CA GLN A 22 11.29 13.97 -32.77
C GLN A 22 12.60 14.66 -32.35
N ALA A 23 13.00 15.71 -33.03
CA ALA A 23 14.16 16.52 -32.67
C ALA A 23 13.92 17.25 -31.31
N ALA A 24 12.74 17.85 -31.12
CA ALA A 24 12.36 18.48 -29.87
C ALA A 24 12.32 17.46 -28.72
N ARG A 25 11.84 16.24 -28.96
CA ARG A 25 11.81 15.14 -28.00
C ARG A 25 13.20 14.68 -27.61
N GLN A 26 14.13 14.54 -28.58
CA GLN A 26 15.52 14.18 -28.28
C GLN A 26 16.24 15.29 -27.50
N ALA A 27 15.88 16.56 -27.73
CA ALA A 27 16.39 17.70 -26.98
C ALA A 27 15.73 17.89 -25.61
N ASN A 28 14.77 17.03 -25.22
CA ASN A 28 13.97 17.15 -23.99
C ASN A 28 13.13 18.44 -23.90
N GLN A 29 12.73 18.99 -25.06
CA GLN A 29 11.97 20.24 -25.26
C GLN A 29 10.56 19.97 -25.83
N GLU A 30 10.04 18.78 -25.67
CA GLU A 30 8.70 18.38 -26.12
C GLU A 30 7.59 19.31 -25.62
N GLY A 31 7.71 19.79 -24.37
CA GLY A 31 6.76 20.74 -23.77
C GLY A 31 6.71 22.09 -24.46
N GLU A 32 7.89 22.62 -24.88
CA GLU A 32 8.00 23.89 -25.62
C GLU A 32 7.41 23.74 -27.04
N PHE A 33 7.75 22.64 -27.73
CA PHE A 33 7.20 22.35 -29.04
C PHE A 33 5.67 22.25 -29.01
N ARG A 34 5.11 21.54 -28.01
CA ARG A 34 3.66 21.42 -27.84
C ARG A 34 2.98 22.77 -27.58
N ALA A 35 3.55 23.61 -26.70
CA ALA A 35 3.02 24.93 -26.42
C ALA A 35 3.01 25.82 -27.66
N ASP A 36 4.09 25.77 -28.46
CA ASP A 36 4.22 26.55 -29.68
C ASP A 36 3.29 26.05 -30.79
N LEU A 37 3.06 24.72 -30.88
CA LEU A 37 2.09 24.13 -31.82
C LEU A 37 0.64 24.49 -31.45
N LEU A 38 0.29 24.45 -30.16
CA LEU A 38 -1.02 24.88 -29.70
C LEU A 38 -1.29 26.37 -30.00
N ALA A 39 -0.29 27.22 -29.78
CA ALA A 39 -0.39 28.66 -30.10
C ALA A 39 -0.55 28.89 -31.60
N GLU A 40 0.00 28.04 -32.46
CA GLU A 40 -0.17 28.15 -33.91
C GLU A 40 -1.52 27.56 -34.39
N TYR A 41 -1.98 26.48 -33.75
CA TYR A 41 -3.32 25.93 -33.98
C TYR A 41 -4.42 26.94 -33.64
N GLU A 42 -4.31 27.71 -32.54
CA GLU A 42 -5.26 28.75 -32.17
C GLU A 42 -5.38 29.84 -33.26
N LYS A 43 -4.31 30.12 -34.01
CA LYS A 43 -4.34 31.07 -35.12
C LYS A 43 -4.90 30.50 -36.42
N SER A 44 -4.80 29.20 -36.61
CA SER A 44 -5.20 28.51 -37.85
C SER A 44 -5.94 27.22 -37.56
N PRO A 45 -7.12 27.27 -36.92
CA PRO A 45 -7.86 26.09 -36.49
C PRO A 45 -8.40 25.25 -37.67
N GLU A 46 -8.48 25.81 -38.87
CA GLU A 46 -8.93 25.14 -40.11
C GLU A 46 -7.84 24.24 -40.73
N ASN A 47 -6.59 24.34 -40.25
CA ASN A 47 -5.52 23.50 -40.75
C ASN A 47 -5.66 22.08 -40.23
N LEU A 48 -5.96 21.13 -41.13
CA LEU A 48 -6.21 19.71 -40.79
C LEU A 48 -5.00 19.05 -40.14
N LEU A 49 -3.76 19.41 -40.51
CA LEU A 49 -2.57 18.82 -39.92
C LEU A 49 -2.38 19.31 -38.47
N LEU A 50 -2.51 20.63 -38.23
CA LEU A 50 -2.42 21.19 -36.88
C LEU A 50 -3.55 20.69 -35.98
N SER A 51 -4.77 20.54 -36.54
CA SER A 51 -5.90 19.95 -35.80
C SER A 51 -5.65 18.48 -35.42
N ALA A 52 -5.09 17.68 -36.33
CA ALA A 52 -4.69 16.28 -36.04
C ALA A 52 -3.63 16.22 -34.95
N TRP A 53 -2.63 17.10 -35.00
CA TRP A 53 -1.61 17.18 -33.95
C TRP A 53 -2.16 17.69 -32.61
N HIS A 54 -3.09 18.64 -32.64
CA HIS A 54 -3.79 19.10 -31.42
C HIS A 54 -4.51 17.92 -30.77
N SER A 55 -5.34 17.18 -31.54
CA SER A 55 -6.03 15.99 -31.03
C SER A 55 -5.06 14.90 -30.55
N ARG A 56 -3.94 14.70 -31.27
CA ARG A 56 -2.88 13.79 -30.84
C ARG A 56 -2.30 14.22 -29.47
N PHE A 57 -2.08 15.51 -29.24
CA PHE A 57 -1.54 16.01 -27.98
C PHE A 57 -2.57 16.07 -26.85
N GLU A 58 -3.87 16.19 -27.13
CA GLU A 58 -4.88 16.02 -26.11
C GLU A 58 -4.89 14.61 -25.53
N HIS A 59 -4.60 13.60 -26.36
CA HIS A 59 -4.58 12.19 -25.97
C HIS A 59 -3.19 11.70 -25.52
N ILE A 60 -2.12 12.41 -25.85
CA ILE A 60 -0.77 12.12 -25.34
C ILE A 60 -0.59 12.91 -24.05
N SER A 61 -0.70 12.25 -22.92
CA SER A 61 -0.16 12.82 -21.67
C SER A 61 1.34 13.07 -21.86
N LEU A 62 1.78 14.33 -21.74
CA LEU A 62 3.21 14.66 -21.70
C LEU A 62 3.89 13.71 -20.71
N PRO A 63 5.08 13.16 -21.03
CA PRO A 63 5.88 12.49 -20.05
C PRO A 63 6.04 13.49 -18.88
N LYS A 64 5.39 13.19 -17.76
CA LYS A 64 5.54 14.01 -16.55
C LYS A 64 7.03 14.18 -16.32
N ALA A 65 7.51 15.42 -16.21
CA ALA A 65 8.90 15.72 -15.91
C ALA A 65 9.34 14.76 -14.80
N LYS A 66 10.45 14.01 -15.04
CA LYS A 66 10.93 13.03 -14.06
C LYS A 66 11.07 13.75 -12.74
N ARG A 67 10.25 13.34 -11.76
CA ARG A 67 10.27 13.89 -10.42
C ARG A 67 11.69 13.82 -9.84
N ALA A 68 12.25 14.97 -9.47
CA ALA A 68 13.47 14.99 -8.68
C ALA A 68 13.11 14.63 -7.23
N ILE A 69 13.57 13.46 -6.76
CA ILE A 69 13.42 13.04 -5.37
C ILE A 69 14.29 13.95 -4.49
N ASN A 70 13.72 14.50 -3.44
CA ASN A 70 14.52 15.22 -2.45
C ASN A 70 15.24 14.22 -1.52
N TRP A 71 16.36 13.68 -2.03
CA TRP A 71 17.17 12.72 -1.30
C TRP A 71 17.73 13.28 0.01
N GLY A 72 18.11 14.57 0.02
CA GLY A 72 18.66 15.18 1.23
C GLY A 72 17.70 15.09 2.40
N LEU A 73 16.45 15.51 2.20
CA LEU A 73 15.41 15.42 3.24
C LEU A 73 15.05 13.97 3.56
N ALA A 74 14.91 13.11 2.55
CA ALA A 74 14.54 11.71 2.75
C ALA A 74 15.58 10.94 3.59
N VAL A 75 16.87 11.14 3.28
CA VAL A 75 17.97 10.50 4.02
C VAL A 75 18.07 11.05 5.45
N VAL A 76 17.96 12.37 5.63
CA VAL A 76 18.03 12.98 6.97
C VAL A 76 16.92 12.45 7.87
N LEU A 77 15.65 12.46 7.38
CA LEU A 77 14.52 11.94 8.16
C LEU A 77 14.61 10.42 8.35
N GLY A 78 15.10 9.69 7.36
CA GLY A 78 15.36 8.26 7.48
C GLY A 78 16.42 7.98 8.57
N VAL A 79 17.54 8.70 8.58
CA VAL A 79 18.57 8.56 9.61
C VAL A 79 18.03 8.91 11.00
N ILE A 80 17.24 9.98 11.13
CA ILE A 80 16.59 10.31 12.41
C ILE A 80 15.68 9.16 12.86
N SER A 81 14.87 8.58 11.95
CA SER A 81 14.05 7.41 12.22
C SER A 81 14.91 6.23 12.71
N GLY A 82 15.99 5.95 11.98
CA GLY A 82 16.92 4.87 12.32
C GLY A 82 17.57 5.06 13.70
N LEU A 83 18.02 6.26 14.03
CA LEU A 83 18.64 6.57 15.34
C LEU A 83 17.62 6.43 16.48
N ILE A 84 16.37 6.87 16.28
CA ILE A 84 15.32 6.69 17.30
C ILE A 84 15.05 5.18 17.49
N LEU A 85 14.88 4.40 16.42
CA LEU A 85 14.65 2.97 16.52
C LEU A 85 15.86 2.23 17.14
N TRP A 86 17.08 2.64 16.79
CA TRP A 86 18.29 2.13 17.42
C TRP A 86 18.29 2.39 18.93
N SER A 87 17.92 3.60 19.37
CA SER A 87 17.91 3.95 20.80
C SER A 87 16.96 3.09 21.63
N ILE A 88 15.77 2.74 21.05
CA ILE A 88 14.76 1.91 21.72
C ILE A 88 14.94 0.40 21.45
N SER A 89 15.94 -0.01 20.67
CA SER A 89 16.22 -1.41 20.34
C SER A 89 16.95 -2.17 21.41
N ASP A 90 17.37 -1.50 22.51
CA ASP A 90 18.07 -2.14 23.62
C ASP A 90 17.19 -3.19 24.29
N MET A 91 17.81 -4.34 24.62
CA MET A 91 17.16 -5.43 25.35
C MET A 91 16.66 -5.03 26.73
N GLN A 92 17.14 -3.89 27.27
CA GLN A 92 16.62 -3.31 28.50
C GLN A 92 15.26 -2.62 28.32
N PHE A 93 14.94 -2.19 27.08
CA PHE A 93 13.66 -1.56 26.74
C PHE A 93 12.61 -2.59 26.34
N ILE A 94 12.17 -3.37 27.35
CA ILE A 94 11.11 -4.38 27.20
C ILE A 94 9.91 -3.95 28.06
N LEU A 95 8.76 -3.75 27.43
CA LEU A 95 7.53 -3.40 28.13
C LEU A 95 7.03 -4.60 28.95
N LEU A 96 6.97 -4.40 30.28
CA LEU A 96 6.53 -5.42 31.25
C LEU A 96 7.28 -6.77 31.14
N ASN A 97 8.57 -6.77 30.75
CA ASN A 97 9.35 -7.98 30.46
C ASN A 97 8.68 -8.92 29.43
N ARG A 98 7.87 -8.41 28.52
CA ARG A 98 7.07 -9.21 27.59
C ARG A 98 7.31 -8.91 26.11
N LEU A 99 7.45 -7.63 25.75
CA LEU A 99 7.56 -7.23 24.34
C LEU A 99 8.56 -6.06 24.19
N PRO A 100 9.53 -6.14 23.26
CA PRO A 100 10.43 -5.03 22.97
C PRO A 100 9.67 -3.78 22.49
N TYR A 101 10.04 -2.60 23.01
CA TYR A 101 9.48 -1.32 22.58
C TYR A 101 9.61 -1.11 21.08
N LEU A 102 10.70 -1.60 20.50
CA LEU A 102 10.95 -1.53 19.06
C LEU A 102 9.76 -2.10 18.26
N LEU A 103 9.23 -3.27 18.65
CA LEU A 103 8.12 -3.92 17.91
C LEU A 103 6.79 -3.17 18.02
N LEU A 104 6.59 -2.42 19.11
CA LEU A 104 5.36 -1.63 19.30
C LEU A 104 5.43 -0.28 18.59
N PHE A 105 6.59 0.41 18.64
CA PHE A 105 6.66 1.83 18.30
C PHE A 105 7.36 2.14 16.99
N TRP A 106 7.89 1.14 16.26
CA TRP A 106 8.50 1.38 14.96
C TRP A 106 7.54 2.08 13.98
N ALA A 107 6.28 1.62 13.92
CA ALA A 107 5.31 2.16 12.98
C ALA A 107 4.88 3.61 13.31
N PRO A 108 4.51 3.97 14.56
CA PRO A 108 4.26 5.35 14.94
C PRO A 108 5.44 6.28 14.63
N ILE A 109 6.67 5.89 14.99
CA ILE A 109 7.87 6.69 14.77
C ILE A 109 8.13 6.90 13.27
N CYS A 110 8.19 5.83 12.50
CA CYS A 110 8.42 5.89 11.06
C CYS A 110 7.31 6.67 10.34
N SER A 111 6.05 6.52 10.78
CA SER A 111 4.91 7.20 10.16
C SER A 111 4.93 8.71 10.42
N VAL A 112 5.30 9.16 11.62
CA VAL A 112 5.45 10.59 11.90
C VAL A 112 6.52 11.20 10.99
N LEU A 113 7.69 10.57 10.87
CA LEU A 113 8.77 11.08 10.02
C LEU A 113 8.43 11.02 8.53
N THR A 114 7.68 10.01 8.10
CA THR A 114 7.13 9.94 6.75
C THR A 114 6.13 11.08 6.50
N LEU A 115 5.23 11.38 7.45
CA LEU A 115 4.31 12.50 7.36
C LEU A 115 5.05 13.85 7.30
N VAL A 116 6.11 14.02 8.09
CA VAL A 116 6.96 15.22 8.03
C VAL A 116 7.58 15.34 6.63
N TYR A 117 8.13 14.26 6.07
CA TYR A 117 8.66 14.26 4.70
C TYR A 117 7.60 14.70 3.68
N LEU A 118 6.41 14.08 3.71
CA LEU A 118 5.31 14.38 2.79
C LEU A 118 4.85 15.82 2.91
N SER A 119 4.68 16.34 4.12
CA SER A 119 4.19 17.71 4.38
C SER A 119 5.20 18.79 4.01
N VAL A 120 6.49 18.57 4.28
CA VAL A 120 7.55 19.53 3.93
C VAL A 120 7.68 19.65 2.41
N ILE A 121 7.64 18.52 1.68
CA ILE A 121 7.72 18.53 0.21
C ILE A 121 6.47 19.15 -0.42
N SER A 122 5.27 18.75 0.04
CA SER A 122 4.01 19.27 -0.51
C SER A 122 3.71 20.70 -0.08
N ARG A 123 4.38 21.20 0.97
CA ARG A 123 4.08 22.49 1.64
C ARG A 123 2.62 22.63 2.03
N ARG A 124 1.95 21.52 2.34
CA ARG A 124 0.52 21.43 2.64
C ARG A 124 0.27 20.48 3.81
N ASN A 125 -0.93 20.56 4.37
CA ASN A 125 -1.45 19.62 5.34
C ASN A 125 -0.69 19.55 6.69
N TYR A 126 0.07 20.60 7.08
CA TYR A 126 0.79 20.59 8.37
C TYR A 126 -0.14 20.33 9.57
N ALA A 127 -1.38 20.88 9.54
CA ALA A 127 -2.36 20.64 10.58
C ALA A 127 -2.76 19.16 10.68
N PHE A 128 -3.04 18.51 9.53
CA PHE A 128 -3.34 17.07 9.51
C PHE A 128 -2.17 16.22 9.94
N THR A 129 -0.95 16.60 9.58
CA THR A 129 0.28 15.93 10.02
C THR A 129 0.44 16.03 11.54
N ALA A 130 0.21 17.22 12.11
CA ALA A 130 0.27 17.40 13.56
C ALA A 130 -0.81 16.61 14.28
N ILE A 131 -2.06 16.64 13.79
CA ILE A 131 -3.18 15.86 14.36
C ILE A 131 -2.87 14.36 14.30
N ALA A 132 -2.41 13.84 13.16
CA ALA A 132 -2.05 12.43 13.02
C ALA A 132 -0.92 12.05 13.98
N GLY A 133 0.12 12.87 14.09
CA GLY A 133 1.20 12.66 15.05
C GLY A 133 0.73 12.61 16.50
N VAL A 134 -0.18 13.52 16.89
CA VAL A 134 -0.80 13.52 18.22
C VAL A 134 -1.65 12.25 18.43
N VAL A 135 -2.44 11.84 17.44
CA VAL A 135 -3.24 10.60 17.54
C VAL A 135 -2.35 9.37 17.70
N PHE A 136 -1.24 9.28 16.95
CA PHE A 136 -0.29 8.18 17.08
C PHE A 136 0.40 8.18 18.46
N ALA A 137 0.76 9.35 18.98
CA ALA A 137 1.33 9.49 20.32
C ALA A 137 0.32 9.08 21.40
N ILE A 138 -0.93 9.57 21.33
CA ILE A 138 -2.00 9.21 22.28
C ILE A 138 -2.27 7.70 22.23
N ALA A 139 -2.38 7.09 21.03
CA ALA A 139 -2.59 5.65 20.89
C ALA A 139 -1.43 4.85 21.51
N SER A 140 -0.19 5.28 21.27
CA SER A 140 1.00 4.63 21.83
C SER A 140 1.07 4.75 23.35
N ILE A 141 0.79 5.92 23.90
CA ILE A 141 0.73 6.17 25.36
C ILE A 141 -0.40 5.34 25.99
N TYR A 142 -1.57 5.32 25.35
CA TYR A 142 -2.70 4.53 25.82
C TYR A 142 -2.34 3.03 25.95
N VAL A 143 -1.68 2.47 24.94
CA VAL A 143 -1.22 1.06 24.96
C VAL A 143 -0.25 0.82 26.12
N ILE A 144 0.67 1.76 26.40
CA ILE A 144 1.60 1.65 27.52
C ILE A 144 0.86 1.69 28.85
N LEU A 145 -0.07 2.64 29.03
CA LEU A 145 -0.76 2.86 30.31
C LEU A 145 -1.78 1.76 30.64
N ILE A 146 -2.46 1.20 29.63
CA ILE A 146 -3.49 0.20 29.85
C ILE A 146 -2.92 -1.21 30.06
N SER A 147 -1.76 -1.50 29.51
CA SER A 147 -1.16 -2.84 29.56
C SER A 147 -0.81 -3.36 30.95
N PRO A 148 -0.40 -2.54 31.94
CA PRO A 148 -0.17 -2.98 33.33
C PRO A 148 -1.45 -3.35 34.08
N ILE A 149 -2.60 -2.78 33.72
CA ILE A 149 -3.87 -2.99 34.40
C ILE A 149 -4.38 -4.41 34.19
N GLN A 150 -3.88 -5.08 33.14
CA GLN A 150 -4.19 -6.48 32.83
C GLN A 150 -3.20 -7.42 33.54
N THR A 151 -3.45 -7.71 34.79
CA THR A 151 -2.57 -8.46 35.70
C THR A 151 -2.41 -9.95 35.37
N TYR A 152 -3.18 -10.50 34.45
CA TYR A 152 -3.15 -11.92 34.07
C TYR A 152 -2.88 -12.10 32.55
N ASN A 153 -2.60 -13.32 32.10
CA ASN A 153 -2.30 -13.67 30.67
C ASN A 153 -2.92 -12.81 29.54
N PRO A 154 -4.12 -12.21 29.71
CA PRO A 154 -4.71 -11.28 28.73
C PRO A 154 -3.82 -10.11 28.30
N GLY A 155 -3.00 -9.54 29.22
CA GLY A 155 -2.16 -8.39 28.90
C GLY A 155 -1.06 -8.69 27.86
N ARG A 156 -0.53 -9.92 27.83
CA ARG A 156 0.43 -10.35 26.81
C ARG A 156 -0.22 -10.42 25.43
N ASP A 157 -1.42 -10.99 25.35
CA ASP A 157 -2.13 -11.14 24.10
C ASP A 157 -2.53 -9.79 23.54
N TYR A 158 -2.94 -8.83 24.38
CA TYR A 158 -3.21 -7.46 23.96
C TYR A 158 -1.99 -6.78 23.33
N LEU A 159 -0.82 -6.83 23.99
CA LEU A 159 0.40 -6.22 23.46
C LEU A 159 0.82 -6.84 22.12
N VAL A 160 0.70 -8.15 21.96
CA VAL A 160 0.99 -8.84 20.70
C VAL A 160 0.03 -8.37 19.59
N LEU A 161 -1.25 -8.18 19.90
CA LEU A 161 -2.21 -7.63 18.94
C LEU A 161 -1.88 -6.19 18.53
N MET A 162 -1.36 -5.37 19.45
CA MET A 162 -0.98 -3.98 19.17
C MET A 162 0.20 -3.87 18.19
N VAL A 163 1.05 -4.90 18.06
CA VAL A 163 2.10 -4.97 17.01
C VAL A 163 1.51 -4.88 15.61
N ILE A 164 0.26 -5.29 15.41
CA ILE A 164 -0.44 -5.22 14.12
C ILE A 164 -1.37 -4.00 14.06
N GLN A 165 -2.06 -3.68 15.16
CA GLN A 165 -3.08 -2.62 15.17
C GLN A 165 -2.46 -1.22 15.07
N LEU A 166 -1.33 -0.96 15.73
CA LEU A 166 -0.65 0.33 15.64
C LEU A 166 -0.14 0.64 14.23
N PRO A 167 0.55 -0.27 13.51
CA PRO A 167 0.90 -0.05 12.10
C PRO A 167 -0.32 0.20 11.21
N LEU A 168 -1.43 -0.51 11.41
CA LEU A 168 -2.65 -0.32 10.64
C LEU A 168 -3.25 1.07 10.89
N LEU A 169 -3.34 1.50 12.15
CA LEU A 169 -3.78 2.85 12.53
C LEU A 169 -2.88 3.91 11.88
N CYS A 170 -1.56 3.74 11.96
CA CYS A 170 -0.58 4.66 11.38
C CYS A 170 -0.72 4.75 9.86
N TRP A 171 -0.87 3.61 9.16
CA TRP A 171 -1.06 3.58 7.73
C TRP A 171 -2.33 4.32 7.28
N ILE A 172 -3.44 4.13 8.00
CA ILE A 172 -4.68 4.84 7.69
C ILE A 172 -4.56 6.33 8.01
N GLY A 173 -3.90 6.68 9.12
CA GLY A 173 -3.61 8.07 9.46
C GLY A 173 -2.75 8.79 8.40
N LEU A 174 -1.76 8.09 7.84
CA LEU A 174 -1.01 8.56 6.65
C LEU A 174 -1.95 8.84 5.49
N GLY A 175 -2.86 7.91 5.18
CA GLY A 175 -3.84 8.07 4.11
C GLY A 175 -4.74 9.30 4.31
N VAL A 176 -5.30 9.46 5.50
CA VAL A 176 -6.15 10.62 5.84
C VAL A 176 -5.35 11.93 5.72
N SER A 177 -4.09 11.95 6.18
CA SER A 177 -3.24 13.15 6.09
C SER A 177 -2.93 13.55 4.65
N VAL A 178 -2.77 12.56 3.75
CA VAL A 178 -2.47 12.79 2.33
C VAL A 178 -3.70 13.18 1.53
N MET A 179 -4.84 12.54 1.77
CA MET A 179 -6.06 12.70 0.97
C MET A 179 -7.06 13.67 1.57
N GLY A 180 -7.02 13.88 2.89
CA GLY A 180 -8.08 14.57 3.63
C GLY A 180 -9.30 13.69 3.89
N PHE A 181 -10.23 14.18 4.73
CA PHE A 181 -11.43 13.40 5.12
C PHE A 181 -12.49 13.29 4.01
N ARG A 182 -12.52 14.23 3.05
CA ARG A 182 -13.53 14.30 1.98
C ARG A 182 -12.94 13.97 0.62
N SER A 183 -12.28 12.83 0.51
CA SER A 183 -11.66 12.40 -0.74
C SER A 183 -12.59 11.49 -1.54
N THR A 184 -12.39 11.43 -2.87
CA THR A 184 -13.12 10.54 -3.78
C THR A 184 -12.74 9.08 -3.57
N HIS A 185 -13.63 8.14 -3.97
CA HIS A 185 -13.31 6.71 -3.93
C HIS A 185 -12.11 6.35 -4.81
N ALA A 186 -11.93 7.05 -5.93
CA ALA A 186 -10.79 6.86 -6.83
C ALA A 186 -9.47 7.23 -6.14
N ASN A 187 -9.42 8.36 -5.41
CA ASN A 187 -8.26 8.76 -4.63
C ASN A 187 -7.93 7.77 -3.50
N HIS A 188 -8.95 7.31 -2.76
CA HIS A 188 -8.75 6.29 -1.73
C HIS A 188 -8.19 4.99 -2.32
N PHE A 189 -8.74 4.55 -3.46
CA PHE A 189 -8.28 3.35 -4.12
C PHE A 189 -6.85 3.50 -4.68
N ALA A 190 -6.54 4.65 -5.28
CA ALA A 190 -5.20 4.97 -5.75
C ALA A 190 -4.16 4.98 -4.60
N PHE A 191 -4.55 5.49 -3.42
CA PHE A 191 -3.72 5.41 -2.22
C PHE A 191 -3.47 3.95 -1.80
N LEU A 192 -4.47 3.07 -1.85
CA LEU A 192 -4.30 1.64 -1.57
C LEU A 192 -3.27 1.00 -2.51
N ILE A 193 -3.40 1.26 -3.80
CA ILE A 193 -2.44 0.75 -4.81
C ILE A 193 -1.03 1.28 -4.53
N LYS A 194 -0.87 2.59 -4.30
CA LYS A 194 0.45 3.16 -3.96
C LYS A 194 1.01 2.60 -2.66
N SER A 195 0.17 2.30 -1.69
CA SER A 195 0.60 1.64 -0.45
C SER A 195 1.17 0.25 -0.72
N ILE A 196 0.56 -0.55 -1.61
CA ILE A 196 1.09 -1.86 -2.02
C ILE A 196 2.46 -1.67 -2.71
N GLU A 197 2.60 -0.70 -3.61
CA GLU A 197 3.87 -0.40 -4.26
C GLU A 197 4.97 0.01 -3.26
N VAL A 198 4.64 0.87 -2.30
CA VAL A 198 5.56 1.28 -1.22
C VAL A 198 5.95 0.08 -0.36
N MET A 199 5.00 -0.79 0.01
CA MET A 199 5.29 -1.99 0.80
C MET A 199 6.22 -2.96 0.07
N ILE A 200 6.00 -3.19 -1.23
CA ILE A 200 6.87 -4.05 -2.05
C ILE A 200 8.27 -3.44 -2.15
N THR A 201 8.35 -2.12 -2.38
CA THR A 201 9.64 -1.39 -2.42
C THR A 201 10.38 -1.48 -1.08
N ALA A 202 9.66 -1.29 0.03
CA ALA A 202 10.23 -1.46 1.37
C ALA A 202 10.73 -2.89 1.59
N GLY A 203 9.99 -3.90 1.12
CA GLY A 203 10.41 -5.30 1.14
C GLY A 203 11.71 -5.54 0.34
N ILE A 204 11.83 -4.94 -0.84
CA ILE A 204 13.05 -5.01 -1.66
C ILE A 204 14.22 -4.37 -0.91
N TYR A 205 14.04 -3.18 -0.33
CA TYR A 205 15.08 -2.52 0.48
C TYR A 205 15.49 -3.35 1.69
N LEU A 206 14.51 -4.01 2.35
CA LEU A 206 14.78 -4.91 3.46
C LEU A 206 15.65 -6.10 3.03
N ILE A 207 15.33 -6.74 1.89
CA ILE A 207 16.10 -7.88 1.36
C ILE A 207 17.54 -7.45 1.06
N PHE A 208 17.74 -6.31 0.39
CA PHE A 208 19.09 -5.80 0.13
C PHE A 208 19.81 -5.40 1.41
N GLY A 209 19.11 -4.78 2.36
CA GLY A 209 19.68 -4.43 3.67
C GLY A 209 20.12 -5.68 4.46
N LEU A 210 19.30 -6.73 4.48
CA LEU A 210 19.65 -8.02 5.11
C LEU A 210 20.83 -8.69 4.42
N ALA A 211 20.87 -8.70 3.09
CA ALA A 211 22.00 -9.25 2.34
C ALA A 211 23.30 -8.49 2.64
N PHE A 212 23.25 -7.15 2.59
CA PHE A 212 24.42 -6.31 2.91
C PHE A 212 24.88 -6.49 4.37
N GLY A 213 23.93 -6.47 5.30
CA GLY A 213 24.23 -6.72 6.73
C GLY A 213 24.82 -8.12 6.96
N GLY A 214 24.24 -9.15 6.32
CA GLY A 214 24.73 -10.52 6.40
C GLY A 214 26.16 -10.68 5.85
N ILE A 215 26.46 -10.05 4.70
CA ILE A 215 27.83 -10.03 4.14
C ILE A 215 28.79 -9.30 5.10
N THR A 216 28.38 -8.16 5.64
CA THR A 216 29.20 -7.38 6.56
C THR A 216 29.53 -8.18 7.81
N LEU A 217 28.51 -8.80 8.44
CA LEU A 217 28.72 -9.67 9.61
C LEU A 217 29.55 -10.90 9.29
N GLY A 218 29.37 -11.50 8.10
CA GLY A 218 30.18 -12.61 7.62
C GLY A 218 31.66 -12.24 7.45
N LEU A 219 31.97 -11.04 6.97
CA LEU A 219 33.36 -10.54 6.89
C LEU A 219 33.99 -10.37 8.27
N PHE A 220 33.26 -9.79 9.24
CA PHE A 220 33.75 -9.71 10.62
C PHE A 220 33.96 -11.10 11.23
N ALA A 221 33.04 -12.01 11.03
CA ALA A 221 33.20 -13.40 11.52
C ALA A 221 34.38 -14.13 10.90
N ALA A 222 34.65 -13.92 9.60
CA ALA A 222 35.84 -14.50 8.92
C ALA A 222 37.18 -13.96 9.51
N LEU A 223 37.14 -12.76 10.04
CA LEU A 223 38.32 -12.15 10.74
C LEU A 223 38.38 -12.48 12.24
N ASN A 224 37.47 -13.33 12.74
CA ASN A 224 37.26 -13.62 14.16
C ASN A 224 37.03 -12.36 15.01
N ILE A 225 36.42 -11.33 14.44
CA ILE A 225 36.03 -10.10 15.14
C ILE A 225 34.53 -10.17 15.43
N THR A 226 34.16 -10.05 16.71
CA THR A 226 32.75 -9.90 17.13
C THR A 226 32.44 -8.40 17.26
N PRO A 227 31.61 -7.82 16.36
CA PRO A 227 31.25 -6.42 16.50
C PRO A 227 30.49 -6.18 17.82
N PRO A 228 30.71 -5.03 18.49
CA PRO A 228 29.93 -4.67 19.66
C PRO A 228 28.43 -4.68 19.39
N ASP A 229 27.60 -5.11 20.35
CA ASP A 229 26.13 -5.15 20.23
C ASP A 229 25.55 -3.81 19.81
N LEU A 230 26.12 -2.71 20.26
CA LEU A 230 25.72 -1.36 19.88
C LEU A 230 25.78 -1.14 18.36
N ILE A 231 26.82 -1.61 17.69
CA ILE A 231 27.00 -1.51 16.24
C ILE A 231 26.05 -2.47 15.54
N MET A 232 25.90 -3.70 16.04
CA MET A 232 24.97 -4.68 15.46
C MET A 232 23.52 -4.17 15.49
N ARG A 233 23.11 -3.58 16.61
CA ARG A 233 21.79 -2.95 16.73
C ARG A 233 21.63 -1.72 15.85
N LEU A 234 22.67 -0.92 15.65
CA LEU A 234 22.65 0.23 14.75
C LEU A 234 22.43 -0.22 13.30
N ILE A 235 23.11 -1.26 12.85
CA ILE A 235 22.93 -1.82 11.51
C ILE A 235 21.52 -2.40 11.35
N ALA A 236 21.05 -3.19 12.30
CA ALA A 236 19.76 -3.87 12.22
C ALA A 236 18.59 -2.88 12.43
N ALA A 237 18.46 -2.30 13.62
CA ALA A 237 17.33 -1.44 13.95
C ALA A 237 17.43 -0.05 13.28
N GLY A 238 18.63 0.52 13.22
CA GLY A 238 18.89 1.78 12.52
C GLY A 238 18.64 1.65 11.03
N GLY A 239 19.16 0.59 10.40
CA GLY A 239 18.93 0.29 8.98
C GLY A 239 17.44 0.07 8.68
N PHE A 240 16.72 -0.68 9.52
CA PHE A 240 15.28 -0.87 9.38
C PHE A 240 14.50 0.45 9.43
N GLY A 241 14.92 1.39 10.28
CA GLY A 241 14.25 2.69 10.42
C GLY A 241 14.37 3.61 9.21
N LEU A 242 15.39 3.44 8.36
CA LEU A 242 15.52 4.20 7.10
C LEU A 242 14.47 3.79 6.06
N ILE A 243 14.10 2.51 6.02
CA ILE A 243 13.35 1.90 4.92
C ILE A 243 12.00 2.60 4.65
N PRO A 244 11.11 2.87 5.62
CA PRO A 244 9.78 3.42 5.35
C PRO A 244 9.83 4.79 4.69
N VAL A 245 10.69 5.69 5.17
CA VAL A 245 10.83 7.05 4.60
C VAL A 245 11.39 6.98 3.19
N LEU A 246 12.44 6.17 2.96
CA LEU A 246 13.07 6.02 1.64
C LEU A 246 12.11 5.35 0.65
N ALA A 247 11.34 4.34 1.05
CA ALA A 247 10.37 3.69 0.19
C ALA A 247 9.26 4.65 -0.25
N VAL A 248 8.72 5.47 0.66
CA VAL A 248 7.76 6.51 0.32
C VAL A 248 8.40 7.57 -0.57
N ALA A 249 9.61 8.02 -0.26
CA ALA A 249 10.31 9.02 -1.06
C ALA A 249 10.53 8.57 -2.51
N THR A 250 10.76 7.29 -2.76
CA THR A 250 10.97 6.74 -4.11
C THR A 250 9.68 6.49 -4.88
N MET A 251 8.60 6.07 -4.19
CA MET A 251 7.40 5.59 -4.86
C MET A 251 6.24 6.59 -4.88
N TYR A 252 6.21 7.55 -3.96
CA TYR A 252 5.09 8.49 -3.82
C TYR A 252 5.50 9.92 -4.13
N ASP A 253 4.75 10.62 -4.99
CA ASP A 253 4.93 12.05 -5.28
C ASP A 253 4.01 12.90 -4.37
N PRO A 254 4.56 13.64 -3.39
CA PRO A 254 3.75 14.47 -2.49
C PRO A 254 3.09 15.68 -3.14
N LEU A 255 3.49 16.05 -4.35
CA LEU A 255 2.99 17.25 -5.04
C LEU A 255 1.66 17.01 -5.76
N VAL A 256 1.33 15.74 -6.03
CA VAL A 256 0.10 15.35 -6.75
C VAL A 256 -0.78 14.46 -5.90
N SER A 257 -2.10 14.48 -6.17
CA SER A 257 -3.05 13.60 -5.50
C SER A 257 -2.78 12.12 -5.81
N PRO A 258 -3.22 11.17 -4.97
CA PRO A 258 -3.01 9.75 -5.23
C PRO A 258 -3.49 9.27 -6.60
N GLU A 259 -4.64 9.73 -7.09
CA GLU A 259 -5.19 9.34 -8.41
C GLU A 259 -4.39 9.89 -9.59
N MET A 260 -3.58 10.94 -9.36
CA MET A 260 -2.71 11.56 -10.36
C MET A 260 -1.29 11.05 -10.34
N GLN A 261 -0.98 10.09 -9.47
CA GLN A 261 0.32 9.40 -9.44
C GLN A 261 0.59 8.65 -10.75
N ASP A 262 1.86 8.43 -11.05
CA ASP A 262 2.24 7.59 -12.18
C ASP A 262 2.19 6.10 -11.80
N PHE A 263 1.38 5.34 -12.50
CA PHE A 263 1.22 3.90 -12.34
C PHE A 263 1.68 3.10 -13.56
N ASN A 264 2.07 3.78 -14.64
CA ASN A 264 2.33 3.14 -15.94
C ASN A 264 3.82 2.95 -16.24
N GLN A 265 4.72 3.37 -15.36
CA GLN A 265 6.17 3.32 -15.59
C GLN A 265 6.92 2.56 -14.49
N GLY A 266 8.08 2.03 -14.86
CA GLY A 266 9.04 1.45 -13.94
C GLY A 266 8.48 0.31 -13.09
N LEU A 267 8.73 0.37 -11.79
CA LEU A 267 8.36 -0.65 -10.82
C LEU A 267 6.85 -0.81 -10.68
N SER A 268 6.08 0.28 -10.79
CA SER A 268 4.61 0.23 -10.75
C SER A 268 4.05 -0.68 -11.83
N LYS A 269 4.51 -0.53 -13.09
CA LYS A 269 4.11 -1.39 -14.21
C LYS A 269 4.49 -2.85 -13.97
N PHE A 270 5.68 -3.10 -13.42
CA PHE A 270 6.12 -4.45 -13.08
C PHE A 270 5.21 -5.09 -12.02
N ILE A 271 4.89 -4.36 -10.94
CA ILE A 271 4.00 -4.84 -9.87
C ILE A 271 2.62 -5.20 -10.42
N PHE A 272 2.01 -4.32 -11.23
CA PHE A 272 0.72 -4.62 -11.88
C PHE A 272 0.78 -5.87 -12.76
N THR A 273 1.86 -6.04 -13.52
CA THR A 273 2.04 -7.22 -14.36
C THR A 273 2.14 -8.48 -13.51
N MET A 274 2.94 -8.45 -12.45
CA MET A 274 3.07 -9.56 -11.49
C MET A 274 1.74 -9.91 -10.82
N MET A 275 0.97 -8.93 -10.36
CA MET A 275 -0.34 -9.16 -9.75
C MET A 275 -1.32 -9.83 -10.72
N ARG A 276 -1.31 -9.41 -12.02
CA ARG A 276 -2.12 -10.04 -13.05
C ARG A 276 -1.72 -11.48 -13.35
N LEU A 277 -0.41 -11.78 -13.32
CA LEU A 277 0.11 -13.14 -13.46
C LEU A 277 -0.23 -14.04 -12.26
N LEU A 278 -0.27 -13.48 -11.06
CA LEU A 278 -0.65 -14.21 -9.85
C LEU A 278 -2.15 -14.58 -9.83
N LEU A 279 -3.00 -13.86 -10.56
CA LEU A 279 -4.44 -14.09 -10.55
C LEU A 279 -4.82 -15.52 -10.98
N PRO A 280 -4.41 -16.05 -12.16
CA PRO A 280 -4.72 -17.42 -12.57
C PRO A 280 -4.06 -18.46 -11.64
N LEU A 281 -2.85 -18.21 -11.17
CA LEU A 281 -2.18 -19.08 -10.23
C LEU A 281 -2.98 -19.21 -8.93
N THR A 282 -3.48 -18.09 -8.40
CA THR A 282 -4.33 -18.08 -7.22
C THR A 282 -5.62 -18.86 -7.44
N ILE A 283 -6.27 -18.74 -8.61
CA ILE A 283 -7.46 -19.54 -8.94
C ILE A 283 -7.13 -21.05 -8.83
N VAL A 284 -6.04 -21.48 -9.46
CA VAL A 284 -5.61 -22.89 -9.42
C VAL A 284 -5.39 -23.37 -7.99
N VAL A 285 -4.64 -22.61 -7.19
CA VAL A 285 -4.37 -22.94 -5.79
C VAL A 285 -5.65 -23.03 -4.97
N LEU A 286 -6.57 -22.05 -5.10
CA LEU A 286 -7.82 -22.05 -4.35
C LEU A 286 -8.74 -23.21 -4.77
N VAL A 287 -8.78 -23.55 -6.07
CA VAL A 287 -9.53 -24.72 -6.57
C VAL A 287 -8.99 -26.00 -5.96
N ILE A 288 -7.67 -26.23 -6.05
CA ILE A 288 -7.03 -27.40 -5.42
C ILE A 288 -7.38 -27.45 -3.93
N TYR A 289 -7.31 -26.31 -3.26
CA TYR A 289 -7.56 -26.23 -1.84
C TYR A 289 -8.99 -26.61 -1.47
N ILE A 290 -10.00 -26.14 -2.24
CA ILE A 290 -11.41 -26.52 -2.04
C ILE A 290 -11.61 -28.02 -2.18
N PHE A 291 -10.91 -28.68 -3.11
CA PHE A 291 -10.97 -30.13 -3.26
C PHE A 291 -10.29 -30.88 -2.09
N VAL A 292 -9.31 -30.28 -1.42
CA VAL A 292 -8.62 -30.86 -0.25
C VAL A 292 -9.43 -30.73 1.04
N ILE A 293 -10.25 -29.67 1.18
CA ILE A 293 -11.05 -29.43 2.38
C ILE A 293 -11.89 -30.62 2.83
N PRO A 294 -12.66 -31.34 1.96
CA PRO A 294 -13.49 -32.46 2.41
C PRO A 294 -12.71 -33.60 3.08
N PHE A 295 -11.47 -33.84 2.64
CA PHE A 295 -10.62 -34.92 3.21
C PHE A 295 -10.02 -34.53 4.58
N ASN A 296 -9.97 -33.25 4.90
CA ASN A 296 -9.40 -32.71 6.13
C ASN A 296 -10.37 -31.73 6.83
N PHE A 297 -11.68 -31.98 6.70
CA PHE A 297 -12.71 -31.01 7.10
C PHE A 297 -12.61 -30.58 8.56
N MET A 298 -12.24 -31.48 9.48
CA MET A 298 -12.15 -31.15 10.91
C MET A 298 -10.84 -30.49 11.33
N ALA A 299 -9.84 -30.44 10.45
CA ALA A 299 -8.51 -29.91 10.80
C ALA A 299 -8.50 -28.47 11.33
N PRO A 300 -9.21 -27.46 10.74
CA PRO A 300 -9.23 -26.10 11.28
C PRO A 300 -10.05 -25.96 12.57
N PHE A 301 -11.02 -26.87 12.80
CA PHE A 301 -11.81 -26.90 14.03
C PHE A 301 -10.97 -27.37 15.23
N GLN A 302 -9.92 -28.16 14.99
CA GLN A 302 -9.04 -28.72 16.02
C GLN A 302 -7.71 -27.96 16.13
N ASN A 303 -7.16 -27.42 15.03
CA ASN A 303 -5.81 -26.85 14.97
C ASN A 303 -5.84 -25.31 14.81
N ARG A 304 -5.33 -24.60 15.85
CA ARG A 304 -5.22 -23.14 15.86
C ARG A 304 -4.30 -22.62 14.75
N ASN A 305 -3.21 -23.31 14.46
CA ASN A 305 -2.20 -22.83 13.51
C ASN A 305 -2.76 -22.73 12.08
N LEU A 306 -3.66 -23.65 11.71
CA LEU A 306 -4.34 -23.57 10.42
C LEU A 306 -5.20 -22.31 10.28
N LEU A 307 -5.88 -21.90 11.34
CA LEU A 307 -6.68 -20.66 11.32
C LEU A 307 -5.81 -19.40 11.12
N ILE A 308 -4.59 -19.38 11.64
CA ILE A 308 -3.64 -18.29 11.38
C ILE A 308 -3.29 -18.24 9.89
N VAL A 309 -2.98 -19.40 9.29
CA VAL A 309 -2.69 -19.49 7.85
C VAL A 309 -3.86 -18.99 7.00
N TYR A 310 -5.10 -19.38 7.34
CA TYR A 310 -6.30 -18.91 6.64
C TYR A 310 -6.45 -17.39 6.71
N ASN A 311 -6.21 -16.78 7.86
CA ASN A 311 -6.27 -15.31 7.99
C ASN A 311 -5.22 -14.62 7.11
N VAL A 312 -3.97 -15.09 7.13
CA VAL A 312 -2.90 -14.56 6.28
C VAL A 312 -3.28 -14.69 4.80
N MET A 313 -3.78 -15.86 4.40
CA MET A 313 -4.24 -16.10 3.04
C MET A 313 -5.37 -15.15 2.63
N GLN A 314 -6.35 -14.90 3.49
CA GLN A 314 -7.45 -13.96 3.19
C GLN A 314 -6.94 -12.53 2.92
N PHE A 315 -6.03 -12.02 3.76
CA PHE A 315 -5.43 -10.71 3.54
C PHE A 315 -4.59 -10.66 2.25
N ALA A 316 -3.84 -11.74 1.96
CA ALA A 316 -3.08 -11.84 0.72
C ALA A 316 -3.99 -11.82 -0.53
N ILE A 317 -5.13 -12.53 -0.48
CA ILE A 317 -6.12 -12.54 -1.57
C ILE A 317 -6.76 -11.16 -1.73
N ILE A 318 -7.15 -10.48 -0.65
CA ILE A 318 -7.70 -9.12 -0.74
C ILE A 318 -6.65 -8.17 -1.32
N GLY A 319 -5.40 -8.26 -0.89
CA GLY A 319 -4.29 -7.50 -1.46
C GLY A 319 -4.11 -7.76 -2.96
N LEU A 320 -4.18 -9.03 -3.38
CA LEU A 320 -4.15 -9.41 -4.80
C LEU A 320 -5.33 -8.80 -5.57
N LEU A 321 -6.55 -8.91 -5.05
CA LEU A 321 -7.76 -8.36 -5.69
C LEU A 321 -7.68 -6.84 -5.84
N ILE A 322 -7.12 -6.13 -4.85
CA ILE A 322 -6.83 -4.69 -4.96
C ILE A 322 -5.80 -4.47 -6.07
N GLY A 323 -4.66 -5.18 -6.05
CA GLY A 323 -3.57 -4.98 -7.00
C GLY A 323 -3.91 -5.34 -8.46
N VAL A 324 -4.87 -6.27 -8.68
CA VAL A 324 -5.34 -6.65 -10.02
C VAL A 324 -6.41 -5.70 -10.55
N THR A 325 -7.15 -5.00 -9.66
CA THR A 325 -8.20 -4.07 -10.06
C THR A 325 -7.59 -2.84 -10.74
N PRO A 326 -7.94 -2.53 -11.99
CA PRO A 326 -7.36 -1.40 -12.70
C PRO A 326 -7.86 -0.06 -12.13
N LEU A 327 -6.97 0.93 -12.12
CA LEU A 327 -7.33 2.32 -11.79
C LEU A 327 -8.11 2.97 -12.94
N ARG A 328 -7.68 2.71 -14.16
CA ARG A 328 -8.32 3.19 -15.40
C ARG A 328 -8.43 2.00 -16.35
N VAL A 329 -9.51 1.94 -17.11
CA VAL A 329 -9.77 0.86 -18.08
C VAL A 329 -9.59 1.30 -19.51
N ASP A 330 -9.51 2.61 -19.78
CA ASP A 330 -9.45 3.19 -21.12
C ASP A 330 -8.23 2.70 -21.92
N ASP A 331 -7.11 2.43 -21.22
CA ASP A 331 -5.88 1.92 -21.81
C ASP A 331 -5.85 0.39 -21.98
N LEU A 332 -6.93 -0.32 -21.56
CA LEU A 332 -6.94 -1.79 -21.56
C LEU A 332 -7.84 -2.34 -22.66
N PRO A 333 -7.34 -3.29 -23.49
CA PRO A 333 -8.19 -3.99 -24.45
C PRO A 333 -9.39 -4.67 -23.78
N LEU A 334 -10.56 -4.64 -24.42
CA LEU A 334 -11.80 -5.20 -23.88
C LEU A 334 -11.65 -6.68 -23.47
N LYS A 335 -10.89 -7.47 -24.24
CA LYS A 335 -10.61 -8.88 -23.92
C LYS A 335 -9.90 -9.03 -22.57
N LEU A 336 -8.93 -8.15 -22.28
CA LEU A 336 -8.20 -8.17 -21.03
C LEU A 336 -9.10 -7.72 -19.86
N GLN A 337 -9.94 -6.69 -20.06
CA GLN A 337 -10.90 -6.26 -19.05
C GLN A 337 -11.88 -7.39 -18.67
N LEU A 338 -12.42 -8.10 -19.65
CA LEU A 338 -13.30 -9.25 -19.43
C LEU A 338 -12.60 -10.38 -18.69
N TRP A 339 -11.36 -10.67 -19.06
CA TRP A 339 -10.55 -11.70 -18.41
C TRP A 339 -10.26 -11.34 -16.95
N LEU A 340 -9.81 -10.12 -16.69
CA LEU A 340 -9.55 -9.63 -15.32
C LEU A 340 -10.83 -9.69 -14.47
N ARG A 341 -11.95 -9.18 -14.98
CA ARG A 341 -13.23 -9.21 -14.27
C ARG A 341 -13.66 -10.63 -13.93
N ARG A 342 -13.59 -11.58 -14.89
CA ARG A 342 -13.93 -13.00 -14.64
C ARG A 342 -13.00 -13.62 -13.61
N GLY A 343 -11.69 -13.34 -13.69
CA GLY A 343 -10.71 -13.83 -12.73
C GLY A 343 -10.96 -13.29 -11.32
N ILE A 344 -11.27 -11.99 -11.18
CA ILE A 344 -11.63 -11.36 -9.90
C ILE A 344 -12.89 -12.00 -9.30
N ILE A 345 -13.93 -12.25 -10.12
CA ILE A 345 -15.14 -12.93 -9.66
C ILE A 345 -14.82 -14.36 -9.21
N ALA A 346 -14.05 -15.11 -9.98
CA ALA A 346 -13.68 -16.48 -9.64
C ALA A 346 -12.90 -16.56 -8.32
N VAL A 347 -11.85 -15.72 -8.17
CA VAL A 347 -11.10 -15.63 -6.90
C VAL A 347 -12.02 -15.19 -5.76
N GLY A 348 -12.88 -14.20 -5.99
CA GLY A 348 -13.84 -13.71 -5.00
C GLY A 348 -14.77 -14.80 -4.47
N ILE A 349 -15.33 -15.63 -5.36
CA ILE A 349 -16.22 -16.75 -4.98
C ILE A 349 -15.45 -17.81 -4.21
N LEU A 350 -14.30 -18.26 -4.73
CA LEU A 350 -13.48 -19.31 -4.10
C LEU A 350 -12.98 -18.85 -2.72
N ALA A 351 -12.49 -17.61 -2.63
CA ALA A 351 -12.06 -17.03 -1.36
C ALA A 351 -13.22 -16.87 -0.37
N LEU A 352 -14.42 -16.49 -0.83
CA LEU A 352 -15.60 -16.38 0.01
C LEU A 352 -15.95 -17.75 0.64
N LEU A 353 -15.95 -18.81 -0.14
CA LEU A 353 -16.24 -20.18 0.36
C LEU A 353 -15.24 -20.57 1.45
N ILE A 354 -13.94 -20.35 1.21
CA ILE A 354 -12.90 -20.66 2.20
C ILE A 354 -13.01 -19.75 3.42
N SER A 355 -13.36 -18.47 3.24
CA SER A 355 -13.53 -17.53 4.35
C SER A 355 -14.71 -17.89 5.24
N LEU A 356 -15.82 -18.34 4.67
CA LEU A 356 -16.97 -18.83 5.43
C LEU A 356 -16.63 -20.10 6.21
N TYR A 357 -15.89 -21.00 5.60
CA TYR A 357 -15.38 -22.20 6.27
C TYR A 357 -14.44 -21.86 7.43
N ALA A 358 -13.47 -20.96 7.22
CA ALA A 358 -12.58 -20.52 8.29
C ALA A 358 -13.33 -19.80 9.43
N LEU A 359 -14.29 -18.94 9.09
CA LEU A 359 -15.13 -18.25 10.08
C LEU A 359 -15.96 -19.26 10.91
N SER A 360 -16.56 -20.26 10.26
CA SER A 360 -17.31 -21.31 10.96
C SER A 360 -16.44 -22.06 11.97
N ALA A 361 -15.18 -22.37 11.62
CA ALA A 361 -14.24 -23.02 12.53
C ALA A 361 -13.87 -22.15 13.73
N VAL A 362 -13.66 -20.83 13.52
CA VAL A 362 -13.39 -19.89 14.62
C VAL A 362 -14.59 -19.77 15.54
N LEU A 363 -15.80 -19.65 14.99
CA LEU A 363 -17.04 -19.55 15.77
C LEU A 363 -17.30 -20.82 16.59
N TYR A 364 -17.15 -21.98 15.98
CA TYR A 364 -17.26 -23.28 16.66
C TYR A 364 -16.33 -23.38 17.87
N ARG A 365 -15.04 -23.06 17.68
CA ARG A 365 -14.05 -23.05 18.77
C ARG A 365 -14.37 -22.02 19.85
N THR A 366 -14.95 -20.89 19.47
CA THR A 366 -15.35 -19.85 20.43
C THR A 366 -16.54 -20.31 21.27
N ALA A 367 -17.47 -21.05 20.67
CA ALA A 367 -18.62 -21.62 21.39
C ALA A 367 -18.20 -22.68 22.41
N ILE A 368 -17.13 -23.45 22.14
CA ILE A 368 -16.64 -24.48 23.07
C ILE A 368 -15.78 -23.89 24.19
N ASP A 369 -14.80 -23.02 23.84
CA ASP A 369 -13.70 -22.66 24.74
C ASP A 369 -13.78 -21.24 25.32
N HIS A 370 -14.81 -20.45 25.06
CA HIS A 370 -14.97 -19.05 25.43
C HIS A 370 -14.35 -18.04 24.44
N LEU A 371 -14.86 -16.82 24.52
CA LEU A 371 -14.37 -15.67 23.76
C LEU A 371 -13.06 -15.15 24.37
N THR A 372 -12.03 -14.97 23.55
CA THR A 372 -10.73 -14.41 23.95
C THR A 372 -10.39 -13.20 23.08
N LEU A 373 -9.42 -12.37 23.55
CA LEU A 373 -8.93 -11.21 22.78
C LEU A 373 -8.56 -11.59 21.33
N ASN A 374 -7.77 -12.64 21.18
CA ASN A 374 -7.33 -13.11 19.85
C ASN A 374 -8.52 -13.57 18.99
N ARG A 375 -9.49 -14.31 19.57
CA ARG A 375 -10.67 -14.78 18.84
C ARG A 375 -11.57 -13.61 18.43
N THR A 376 -11.81 -12.64 19.33
CA THR A 376 -12.56 -11.42 19.02
C THR A 376 -11.94 -10.68 17.82
N THR A 377 -10.63 -10.48 17.85
CA THR A 377 -9.89 -9.82 16.77
C THR A 377 -10.04 -10.54 15.44
N ILE A 378 -9.85 -11.86 15.45
CA ILE A 378 -9.92 -12.70 14.25
C ILE A 378 -11.35 -12.77 13.69
N ILE A 379 -12.36 -12.92 14.54
CA ILE A 379 -13.78 -12.94 14.13
C ILE A 379 -14.13 -11.63 13.41
N GLY A 380 -13.77 -10.47 13.97
CA GLY A 380 -14.07 -9.19 13.34
C GLY A 380 -13.37 -9.02 12.00
N TRP A 381 -12.09 -9.38 11.86
CA TRP A 381 -11.40 -9.35 10.58
C TRP A 381 -12.03 -10.30 9.55
N ASN A 382 -12.40 -11.52 9.96
CA ASN A 382 -13.06 -12.47 9.07
C ASN A 382 -14.43 -11.96 8.61
N ILE A 383 -15.22 -11.34 9.49
CA ILE A 383 -16.51 -10.74 9.12
C ILE A 383 -16.30 -9.63 8.08
N ILE A 384 -15.34 -8.72 8.31
CA ILE A 384 -15.02 -7.64 7.35
C ILE A 384 -14.62 -8.24 6.01
N ASN A 385 -13.73 -9.24 5.98
CA ASN A 385 -13.27 -9.89 4.76
C ASN A 385 -14.42 -10.57 4.01
N VAL A 386 -15.29 -11.29 4.71
CA VAL A 386 -16.48 -11.93 4.12
C VAL A 386 -17.40 -10.88 3.51
N VAL A 387 -17.68 -9.78 4.23
CA VAL A 387 -18.53 -8.68 3.72
C VAL A 387 -17.93 -8.06 2.46
N ILE A 388 -16.61 -7.83 2.42
CA ILE A 388 -15.91 -7.32 1.23
C ILE A 388 -16.09 -8.27 0.05
N LEU A 389 -15.84 -9.57 0.25
CA LEU A 389 -15.94 -10.60 -0.79
C LEU A 389 -17.38 -10.76 -1.28
N VAL A 390 -18.37 -10.75 -0.39
CA VAL A 390 -19.80 -10.77 -0.77
C VAL A 390 -20.16 -9.54 -1.59
N ALA A 391 -19.78 -8.34 -1.11
CA ALA A 391 -20.07 -7.10 -1.83
C ALA A 391 -19.44 -7.10 -3.23
N LEU A 392 -18.18 -7.57 -3.34
CA LEU A 392 -17.47 -7.73 -4.60
C LEU A 392 -18.23 -8.67 -5.54
N VAL A 393 -18.50 -9.90 -5.12
CA VAL A 393 -19.17 -10.92 -5.95
C VAL A 393 -20.56 -10.44 -6.37
N VAL A 394 -21.38 -9.94 -5.44
CA VAL A 394 -22.74 -9.46 -5.74
C VAL A 394 -22.71 -8.27 -6.69
N SER A 395 -21.80 -7.30 -6.48
CA SER A 395 -21.72 -6.12 -7.35
C SER A 395 -21.32 -6.49 -8.79
N GLN A 396 -20.43 -7.48 -8.93
CA GLN A 396 -19.95 -7.91 -10.24
C GLN A 396 -20.92 -8.84 -10.97
N LEU A 397 -21.71 -9.66 -10.26
CA LEU A 397 -22.70 -10.55 -10.87
C LEU A 397 -23.99 -9.83 -11.27
N ARG A 398 -24.46 -8.90 -10.42
CA ARG A 398 -25.75 -8.22 -10.64
C ARG A 398 -25.71 -7.09 -11.68
N LYS A 399 -24.54 -6.51 -11.93
CA LYS A 399 -24.39 -5.35 -12.80
C LYS A 399 -23.52 -5.70 -14.03
N GLY A 400 -23.78 -5.03 -15.16
CA GLY A 400 -23.03 -5.20 -16.40
C GLY A 400 -21.54 -4.83 -16.30
N ILE A 401 -20.88 -4.79 -17.45
CA ILE A 401 -19.46 -4.46 -17.55
C ILE A 401 -19.18 -2.97 -17.32
N ASP A 402 -20.17 -2.10 -17.58
CA ASP A 402 -19.97 -0.65 -17.46
C ASP A 402 -19.66 -0.27 -16.01
N GLY A 403 -18.58 0.48 -15.80
CA GLY A 403 -18.13 0.93 -14.48
C GLY A 403 -17.79 -0.20 -13.49
N TRP A 404 -17.43 -1.40 -13.97
CA TRP A 404 -17.13 -2.55 -13.11
C TRP A 404 -15.96 -2.30 -12.17
N HIS A 405 -14.93 -1.60 -12.65
CA HIS A 405 -13.75 -1.25 -11.88
C HIS A 405 -14.03 -0.20 -10.80
N GLU A 406 -14.84 0.82 -11.12
CA GLU A 406 -15.24 1.87 -10.16
C GLU A 406 -16.00 1.28 -8.97
N ARG A 407 -16.86 0.29 -9.23
CA ARG A 407 -17.57 -0.43 -8.15
C ARG A 407 -16.63 -1.17 -7.24
N LEU A 408 -15.60 -1.82 -7.79
CA LEU A 408 -14.56 -2.48 -6.98
C LEU A 408 -13.76 -1.47 -6.17
N GLN A 409 -13.34 -0.37 -6.79
CA GLN A 409 -12.64 0.73 -6.12
C GLN A 409 -13.46 1.28 -4.94
N ALA A 410 -14.76 1.49 -5.13
CA ALA A 410 -15.66 1.94 -4.07
C ALA A 410 -15.78 0.91 -2.92
N ILE A 411 -15.82 -0.39 -3.22
CA ILE A 411 -15.86 -1.45 -2.20
C ILE A 411 -14.57 -1.45 -1.38
N PHE A 412 -13.41 -1.43 -2.03
CA PHE A 412 -12.12 -1.43 -1.33
C PHE A 412 -11.86 -0.13 -0.56
N SER A 413 -12.30 1.02 -1.09
CA SER A 413 -12.27 2.29 -0.38
C SER A 413 -13.07 2.25 0.92
N LYS A 414 -14.30 1.71 0.89
CA LYS A 414 -15.14 1.54 2.08
C LYS A 414 -14.57 0.51 3.05
N ALA A 415 -13.94 -0.54 2.55
CA ALA A 415 -13.27 -1.55 3.36
C ALA A 415 -12.18 -0.95 4.26
N THR A 416 -11.42 0.02 3.76
CA THR A 416 -10.40 0.74 4.55
C THR A 416 -11.00 1.40 5.78
N THR A 417 -12.19 2.03 5.63
CA THR A 417 -12.91 2.63 6.76
C THR A 417 -13.36 1.57 7.77
N ALA A 418 -13.85 0.41 7.30
CA ALA A 418 -14.24 -0.68 8.18
C ALA A 418 -13.04 -1.22 8.99
N TYR A 419 -11.88 -1.39 8.36
CA TYR A 419 -10.66 -1.79 9.05
C TYR A 419 -10.19 -0.73 10.06
N LEU A 420 -10.30 0.56 9.73
CA LEU A 420 -9.97 1.64 10.68
C LEU A 420 -10.85 1.55 11.92
N VAL A 421 -12.16 1.52 11.72
CA VAL A 421 -13.12 1.46 12.84
C VAL A 421 -12.83 0.22 13.71
N TRP A 422 -12.63 -0.94 13.07
CA TRP A 422 -12.31 -2.17 13.79
C TRP A 422 -10.99 -2.06 14.55
N SER A 423 -9.94 -1.52 13.93
CA SER A 423 -8.64 -1.32 14.59
C SER A 423 -8.75 -0.39 15.80
N LEU A 424 -9.49 0.72 15.70
CA LEU A 424 -9.74 1.63 16.82
C LEU A 424 -10.52 0.94 17.95
N LEU A 425 -11.55 0.15 17.62
CA LEU A 425 -12.29 -0.62 18.60
C LEU A 425 -11.37 -1.61 19.34
N LEU A 426 -10.47 -2.29 18.62
CA LEU A 426 -9.51 -3.22 19.22
C LEU A 426 -8.50 -2.49 20.14
N ILE A 427 -8.00 -1.34 19.73
CA ILE A 427 -7.04 -0.57 20.54
C ILE A 427 -7.73 -0.08 21.83
N VAL A 428 -8.92 0.49 21.71
CA VAL A 428 -9.57 1.21 22.82
C VAL A 428 -10.44 0.31 23.69
N LEU A 429 -11.32 -0.49 23.08
CA LEU A 429 -12.35 -1.24 23.83
C LEU A 429 -11.90 -2.63 24.26
N LEU A 430 -11.04 -3.29 23.49
CA LEU A 430 -10.64 -4.67 23.79
C LEU A 430 -10.05 -4.83 25.20
N PRO A 431 -9.13 -3.96 25.67
CA PRO A 431 -8.59 -4.07 27.02
C PRO A 431 -9.59 -3.74 28.12
N LEU A 432 -10.67 -3.03 27.81
CA LEU A 432 -11.74 -2.72 28.77
C LEU A 432 -12.75 -3.87 28.93
N ILE A 433 -12.98 -4.61 27.83
CA ILE A 433 -13.94 -5.75 27.82
C ILE A 433 -13.33 -6.99 28.49
N PHE A 434 -12.05 -7.21 28.29
CA PHE A 434 -11.32 -8.39 28.79
C PHE A 434 -10.44 -8.06 30.02
N ARG A 435 -10.98 -7.35 30.97
CA ARG A 435 -10.33 -7.04 32.25
C ARG A 435 -10.19 -8.28 33.15
#